data_e5295f951571cb6866167bf01e28c402
#
_entry.id   e5295f951571cb6866167bf01e28c402
#
_cell.length_a   1.000
_cell.length_b   1.000
_cell.length_c   1.000
_cell.angle_alpha   90.00
_cell.angle_beta   90.00
_cell.angle_gamma   90.00
#
_symmetry.space_group_name_H-M   'P 1'
#
loop_
_entity.id
_entity.type
_entity.pdbx_description
1 polymer ?
#
loop_
_entity_poly.entity_id
_entity_poly.type
_entity_poly.pdbx_seq_one_letter_code
_entity_poly.pdbx_strand_id
1 'polypeptide(L)'
;MNILVIDIGGSNIKILATGQPERIKIPSGGDFSPEQMIPLIKENASGWKYDKVSIGFPGVVRQNKIITEPVNLGDGWKRYDFESAFNCPVKIINDAAMQALGGYEKKKLLFLGFGTGLGTAMVVNKTIIPMEAGHLPYKKGTFENYVGKEYLQKKGSKKWEKHVGNCIEKFSHVFQPDDILLGGGNSKLLSYVPEGCRLGTNQNAFKGGFRLWEEDFNL
;
A
#
# COMPACT_ATOMS: atom_id res chain seq x y z
N MET A 1 -17.60 -14.43 7.68
CA MET A 1 -16.86 -13.18 7.86
C MET A 1 -16.87 -12.43 6.53
N ASN A 2 -17.47 -11.26 6.50
CA ASN A 2 -17.55 -10.41 5.31
C ASN A 2 -16.71 -9.14 5.56
N ILE A 3 -15.71 -8.90 4.74
CA ILE A 3 -14.75 -7.83 4.94
C ILE A 3 -14.89 -6.83 3.79
N LEU A 4 -14.98 -5.54 4.12
CA LEU A 4 -14.78 -4.46 3.18
C LEU A 4 -13.32 -4.02 3.22
N VAL A 5 -12.62 -4.09 2.12
CA VAL A 5 -11.24 -3.61 1.97
C VAL A 5 -11.24 -2.26 1.25
N ILE A 6 -10.55 -1.30 1.83
CA ILE A 6 -10.40 0.07 1.34
C ILE A 6 -8.90 0.32 1.10
N ASP A 7 -8.50 0.52 -0.15
CA ASP A 7 -7.15 0.90 -0.56
C ASP A 7 -7.13 2.39 -0.89
N ILE A 8 -6.60 3.20 0.03
CA ILE A 8 -6.58 4.66 -0.09
C ILE A 8 -5.35 5.09 -0.86
N GLY A 9 -5.56 5.72 -2.00
CA GLY A 9 -4.50 6.33 -2.79
C GLY A 9 -4.74 7.82 -3.02
N GLY A 10 -3.70 8.57 -3.31
CA GLY A 10 -3.77 10.02 -3.52
C GLY A 10 -4.58 10.48 -4.75
N SER A 11 -4.87 9.60 -5.69
CA SER A 11 -5.71 9.92 -6.87
C SER A 11 -7.01 9.15 -6.90
N ASN A 12 -7.09 8.01 -6.25
CA ASN A 12 -8.29 7.17 -6.19
C ASN A 12 -8.27 6.30 -4.95
N ILE A 13 -9.44 6.13 -4.36
CA ILE A 13 -9.73 5.07 -3.41
C ILE A 13 -10.31 3.90 -4.16
N LYS A 14 -9.94 2.70 -3.77
CA LYS A 14 -10.48 1.47 -4.34
C LYS A 14 -11.09 0.65 -3.23
N ILE A 15 -12.29 0.14 -3.46
CA ILE A 15 -12.99 -0.70 -2.49
C ILE A 15 -13.36 -2.06 -3.10
N LEU A 16 -13.33 -3.09 -2.26
CA LEU A 16 -13.77 -4.43 -2.61
C LEU A 16 -14.28 -5.13 -1.35
N ALA A 17 -15.44 -5.76 -1.42
CA ALA A 17 -15.94 -6.59 -0.31
C ALA A 17 -15.89 -8.08 -0.64
N THR A 18 -15.91 -8.91 0.39
CA THR A 18 -16.00 -10.36 0.26
C THR A 18 -17.18 -10.75 -0.64
N GLY A 19 -16.92 -11.63 -1.60
CA GLY A 19 -17.93 -12.12 -2.55
C GLY A 19 -18.26 -11.19 -3.71
N GLN A 20 -17.68 -10.00 -3.77
CA GLN A 20 -17.87 -9.11 -4.90
C GLN A 20 -16.91 -9.46 -6.04
N PRO A 21 -17.39 -9.49 -7.30
CA PRO A 21 -16.56 -9.89 -8.45
C PRO A 21 -15.55 -8.80 -8.84
N GLU A 22 -15.89 -7.53 -8.63
CA GLU A 22 -15.08 -6.40 -9.08
C GLU A 22 -14.97 -5.30 -8.02
N ARG A 23 -13.83 -4.64 -8.03
CA ARG A 23 -13.57 -3.46 -7.20
C ARG A 23 -14.28 -2.24 -7.76
N ILE A 24 -14.72 -1.36 -6.89
CA ILE A 24 -15.15 -0.01 -7.23
C ILE A 24 -13.98 0.96 -7.04
N LYS A 25 -13.89 1.94 -7.91
CA LYS A 25 -12.87 2.99 -7.89
C LYS A 25 -13.55 4.34 -7.71
N ILE A 26 -13.19 5.05 -6.66
CA ILE A 26 -13.73 6.35 -6.27
C ILE A 26 -12.62 7.40 -6.45
N PRO A 27 -12.82 8.47 -7.21
CA PRO A 27 -11.83 9.55 -7.32
C PRO A 27 -11.52 10.17 -5.94
N SER A 28 -10.26 10.47 -5.69
CA SER A 28 -9.76 11.25 -4.55
C SER A 28 -8.87 12.39 -5.04
N GLY A 29 -8.32 13.19 -4.16
CA GLY A 29 -7.46 14.31 -4.52
C GLY A 29 -6.86 15.00 -3.31
N GLY A 30 -6.07 16.07 -3.54
CA GLY A 30 -5.28 16.72 -2.51
C GLY A 30 -6.02 17.29 -1.30
N ASP A 31 -7.33 17.56 -1.43
CA ASP A 31 -8.15 18.08 -0.33
C ASP A 31 -9.13 17.03 0.22
N PHE A 32 -8.95 15.75 -0.17
CA PHE A 32 -9.89 14.69 0.17
C PHE A 32 -9.72 14.22 1.62
N SER A 33 -10.73 14.44 2.44
CA SER A 33 -10.75 14.11 3.87
C SER A 33 -11.53 12.83 4.19
N PRO A 34 -11.39 12.26 5.40
CA PRO A 34 -12.21 11.11 5.81
C PRO A 34 -13.70 11.41 5.85
N GLU A 35 -14.11 12.64 6.21
CA GLU A 35 -15.52 13.07 6.21
C GLU A 35 -16.13 13.01 4.81
N GLN A 36 -15.34 13.29 3.78
CA GLN A 36 -15.77 13.16 2.38
C GLN A 36 -15.73 11.70 1.92
N MET A 37 -14.74 10.94 2.38
CA MET A 37 -14.54 9.55 1.99
C MET A 37 -15.67 8.63 2.45
N ILE A 38 -16.05 8.71 3.73
CA ILE A 38 -17.00 7.76 4.33
C ILE A 38 -18.37 7.73 3.64
N PRO A 39 -19.03 8.88 3.39
CA PRO A 39 -20.30 8.89 2.67
C PRO A 39 -20.21 8.25 1.28
N LEU A 40 -19.15 8.57 0.52
CA LEU A 40 -18.94 8.01 -0.82
C LEU A 40 -18.70 6.50 -0.80
N ILE A 41 -17.96 5.99 0.18
CA ILE A 41 -17.78 4.54 0.34
C ILE A 41 -19.11 3.87 0.67
N LYS A 42 -19.88 4.40 1.61
CA LYS A 42 -21.20 3.84 1.99
C LYS A 42 -22.19 3.84 0.84
N GLU A 43 -22.21 4.90 0.05
CA GLU A 43 -23.04 5.00 -1.15
C GLU A 43 -22.66 3.93 -2.18
N ASN A 44 -21.36 3.85 -2.52
CA ASN A 44 -20.86 2.90 -3.52
C ASN A 44 -20.95 1.44 -3.06
N ALA A 45 -20.88 1.19 -1.76
CA ALA A 45 -20.99 -0.14 -1.15
C ALA A 45 -22.41 -0.44 -0.61
N SER A 46 -23.44 0.33 -0.95
CA SER A 46 -24.79 0.25 -0.34
C SER A 46 -25.46 -1.13 -0.48
N GLY A 47 -25.14 -1.88 -1.54
CA GLY A 47 -25.61 -3.26 -1.73
C GLY A 47 -24.68 -4.35 -1.15
N TRP A 48 -23.58 -3.97 -0.52
CA TRP A 48 -22.59 -4.93 -0.02
C TRP A 48 -22.79 -5.23 1.47
N LYS A 49 -22.65 -6.49 1.83
CA LYS A 49 -22.68 -6.92 3.24
C LYS A 49 -21.25 -7.04 3.75
N TYR A 50 -20.94 -6.34 4.84
CA TYR A 50 -19.67 -6.47 5.56
C TYR A 50 -19.88 -6.30 7.07
N ASP A 51 -19.07 -6.99 7.84
CA ASP A 51 -19.04 -6.97 9.30
C ASP A 51 -17.68 -6.52 9.86
N LYS A 52 -16.71 -6.28 8.98
CA LYS A 52 -15.35 -5.80 9.27
C LYS A 52 -14.82 -4.94 8.14
N VAL A 53 -13.91 -4.01 8.47
CA VAL A 53 -13.27 -3.14 7.49
C VAL A 53 -11.75 -3.21 7.60
N SER A 54 -11.06 -3.30 6.46
CA SER A 54 -9.61 -3.14 6.35
C SER A 54 -9.28 -1.87 5.58
N ILE A 55 -8.40 -1.04 6.10
CA ILE A 55 -7.98 0.22 5.46
C ILE A 55 -6.47 0.16 5.20
N GLY A 56 -6.06 0.24 3.92
CA GLY A 56 -4.70 0.53 3.51
C GLY A 56 -4.53 2.04 3.38
N PHE A 57 -3.70 2.62 4.24
CA PHE A 57 -3.53 4.06 4.38
C PHE A 57 -2.16 4.52 3.84
N PRO A 58 -2.08 5.59 3.02
CA PRO A 58 -0.83 6.10 2.46
C PRO A 58 -0.08 6.98 3.45
N GLY A 59 0.44 6.40 4.53
CA GLY A 59 1.16 7.09 5.58
C GLY A 59 1.50 6.17 6.75
N VAL A 60 2.06 6.76 7.81
CA VAL A 60 2.50 6.01 8.98
C VAL A 60 1.31 5.57 9.83
N VAL A 61 1.20 4.26 10.02
CA VAL A 61 0.22 3.63 10.91
C VAL A 61 0.95 2.83 11.98
N ARG A 62 0.56 2.97 13.24
CA ARG A 62 1.09 2.20 14.38
C ARG A 62 -0.07 1.77 15.28
N GLN A 63 -0.07 0.49 15.66
CA GLN A 63 -1.10 -0.06 16.58
C GLN A 63 -2.53 0.34 16.16
N ASN A 64 -2.85 0.14 14.90
CA ASN A 64 -4.16 0.46 14.30
C ASN A 64 -4.54 1.96 14.30
N LYS A 65 -3.56 2.87 14.49
CA LYS A 65 -3.78 4.33 14.51
C LYS A 65 -2.94 5.03 13.45
N ILE A 66 -3.56 5.97 12.74
CA ILE A 66 -2.88 6.86 11.81
C ILE A 66 -2.05 7.88 12.63
N ILE A 67 -0.74 7.95 12.34
CA ILE A 67 0.21 8.79 13.09
C ILE A 67 0.52 10.10 12.36
N THR A 68 0.53 10.08 11.03
CA THR A 68 0.80 11.27 10.20
C THR A 68 -0.36 11.55 9.29
N GLU A 69 -0.63 12.83 9.01
CA GLU A 69 -1.52 13.18 7.90
C GLU A 69 -0.89 12.73 6.57
N PRO A 70 -1.69 12.37 5.57
CA PRO A 70 -1.17 11.90 4.28
C PRO A 70 -0.68 13.09 3.44
N VAL A 71 0.43 12.91 2.72
CA VAL A 71 1.04 13.99 1.93
C VAL A 71 0.18 14.44 0.73
N ASN A 72 -0.63 13.53 0.18
CA ASN A 72 -1.35 13.73 -1.09
C ASN A 72 -2.88 13.72 -0.93
N LEU A 73 -3.38 13.94 0.27
CA LEU A 73 -4.80 14.04 0.61
C LEU A 73 -5.01 15.19 1.60
N GLY A 74 -6.25 15.55 1.89
CA GLY A 74 -6.59 16.52 2.91
C GLY A 74 -6.30 16.02 4.34
N ASP A 75 -6.55 16.87 5.32
CA ASP A 75 -6.29 16.60 6.74
C ASP A 75 -7.47 15.89 7.43
N GLY A 76 -7.31 15.62 8.72
CA GLY A 76 -8.34 15.06 9.59
C GLY A 76 -8.23 13.55 9.83
N TRP A 77 -7.29 12.88 9.19
CA TRP A 77 -7.15 11.42 9.23
C TRP A 77 -6.68 10.88 10.60
N LYS A 78 -5.78 11.57 11.29
CA LYS A 78 -5.19 11.10 12.56
C LYS A 78 -6.18 10.92 13.71
N ARG A 79 -7.28 11.64 13.68
CA ARG A 79 -8.25 11.68 14.79
C ARG A 79 -9.61 11.11 14.38
N TYR A 80 -9.72 10.63 13.16
CA TYR A 80 -11.01 10.14 12.67
C TYR A 80 -11.34 8.78 13.27
N ASP A 81 -12.57 8.65 13.77
CA ASP A 81 -13.09 7.41 14.35
C ASP A 81 -13.75 6.55 13.26
N PHE A 82 -12.93 5.73 12.63
CA PHE A 82 -13.38 4.84 11.57
C PHE A 82 -14.32 3.74 12.07
N GLU A 83 -14.15 3.25 13.31
CA GLU A 83 -15.03 2.21 13.85
C GLU A 83 -16.45 2.74 14.06
N SER A 84 -16.59 3.92 14.65
CA SER A 84 -17.90 4.59 14.75
C SER A 84 -18.48 4.91 13.38
N ALA A 85 -17.64 5.36 12.44
CA ALA A 85 -18.10 5.69 11.10
C ALA A 85 -18.65 4.49 10.32
N PHE A 86 -18.02 3.31 10.42
CA PHE A 86 -18.48 2.09 9.76
C PHE A 86 -19.41 1.23 10.62
N ASN A 87 -19.54 1.53 11.91
CA ASN A 87 -20.29 0.75 12.90
C ASN A 87 -19.87 -0.73 12.94
N CYS A 88 -18.59 -1.00 12.79
CA CYS A 88 -17.99 -2.32 12.88
C CYS A 88 -16.47 -2.23 13.16
N PRO A 89 -15.79 -3.33 13.55
CA PRO A 89 -14.36 -3.34 13.77
C PRO A 89 -13.56 -2.93 12.52
N VAL A 90 -12.55 -2.09 12.70
CA VAL A 90 -11.68 -1.58 11.63
C VAL A 90 -10.22 -1.92 11.92
N LYS A 91 -9.52 -2.48 10.94
CA LYS A 91 -8.06 -2.60 10.95
C LYS A 91 -7.44 -1.66 9.93
N ILE A 92 -6.51 -0.83 10.38
CA ILE A 92 -5.80 0.14 9.55
C ILE A 92 -4.33 -0.25 9.50
N ILE A 93 -3.76 -0.29 8.31
CA ILE A 93 -2.36 -0.59 8.06
C ILE A 93 -1.82 0.33 6.96
N ASN A 94 -0.51 0.52 6.89
CA ASN A 94 0.11 1.19 5.75
C ASN A 94 -0.21 0.47 4.43
N ASP A 95 -0.45 1.21 3.35
CA ASP A 95 -0.88 0.67 2.04
C ASP A 95 0.16 -0.27 1.40
N ALA A 96 1.46 0.03 1.53
CA ALA A 96 2.54 -0.84 1.08
C ALA A 96 2.59 -2.14 1.89
N ALA A 97 2.37 -2.06 3.20
CA ALA A 97 2.30 -3.23 4.08
C ALA A 97 1.08 -4.11 3.74
N MET A 98 -0.06 -3.52 3.41
CA MET A 98 -1.23 -4.26 2.94
C MET A 98 -0.97 -4.98 1.61
N GLN A 99 -0.28 -4.33 0.67
CA GLN A 99 0.11 -4.96 -0.59
C GLN A 99 1.15 -6.08 -0.37
N ALA A 100 2.11 -5.90 0.53
CA ALA A 100 3.07 -6.92 0.92
C ALA A 100 2.38 -8.17 1.48
N LEU A 101 1.44 -7.98 2.41
CA LEU A 101 0.64 -9.06 2.99
C LEU A 101 -0.12 -9.84 1.93
N GLY A 102 -0.76 -9.14 0.99
CA GLY A 102 -1.51 -9.79 -0.09
C GLY A 102 -0.66 -10.58 -1.07
N GLY A 103 0.58 -10.18 -1.25
CA GLY A 103 1.55 -10.89 -2.08
C GLY A 103 2.42 -11.90 -1.31
N TYR A 104 2.28 -11.99 0.01
CA TYR A 104 3.06 -12.92 0.82
C TYR A 104 2.64 -14.36 0.55
N GLU A 105 3.62 -15.19 0.24
CA GLU A 105 3.43 -16.64 0.05
C GLU A 105 4.11 -17.41 1.18
N LYS A 106 5.40 -17.24 1.32
CA LYS A 106 6.24 -17.87 2.37
C LYS A 106 7.56 -17.10 2.48
N LYS A 107 8.36 -17.41 3.50
CA LYS A 107 9.71 -16.89 3.69
C LYS A 107 9.74 -15.42 4.12
N LYS A 108 10.89 -14.80 3.98
CA LYS A 108 11.11 -13.38 4.25
C LYS A 108 10.88 -12.57 2.97
N LEU A 109 9.70 -11.92 2.88
CA LEU A 109 9.33 -11.09 1.74
C LEU A 109 9.76 -9.64 1.98
N LEU A 110 10.38 -9.02 0.98
CA LEU A 110 10.53 -7.57 0.86
C LEU A 110 9.58 -7.07 -0.23
N PHE A 111 8.74 -6.10 0.11
CA PHE A 111 7.89 -5.38 -0.84
C PHE A 111 8.49 -4.02 -1.19
N LEU A 112 8.56 -3.71 -2.48
CA LEU A 112 8.98 -2.43 -3.03
C LEU A 112 7.89 -1.90 -3.97
N GLY A 113 7.18 -0.88 -3.54
CA GLY A 113 6.06 -0.28 -4.28
C GLY A 113 6.47 0.99 -5.02
N PHE A 114 6.70 0.91 -6.32
CA PHE A 114 7.04 2.06 -7.18
C PHE A 114 5.78 2.79 -7.63
N GLY A 115 5.47 3.88 -6.96
CA GLY A 115 4.28 4.70 -7.19
C GLY A 115 4.61 6.19 -7.26
N THR A 116 3.87 7.02 -6.52
CA THR A 116 4.18 8.44 -6.30
C THR A 116 5.56 8.56 -5.67
N GLY A 117 5.81 7.82 -4.60
CA GLY A 117 7.11 7.63 -3.97
C GLY A 117 7.58 6.18 -4.05
N LEU A 118 8.21 5.69 -2.97
CA LEU A 118 8.66 4.32 -2.77
C LEU A 118 8.04 3.75 -1.48
N GLY A 119 6.94 3.02 -1.61
CA GLY A 119 6.38 2.25 -0.50
C GLY A 119 7.22 1.02 -0.19
N THR A 120 7.44 0.74 1.09
CA THR A 120 8.26 -0.40 1.52
C THR A 120 7.65 -1.12 2.71
N ALA A 121 7.73 -2.44 2.71
CA ALA A 121 7.31 -3.29 3.83
C ALA A 121 8.06 -4.63 3.79
N MET A 122 8.15 -5.28 4.94
CA MET A 122 8.57 -6.69 5.00
C MET A 122 7.48 -7.55 5.62
N VAL A 123 7.46 -8.82 5.23
CA VAL A 123 6.68 -9.85 5.92
C VAL A 123 7.63 -11.00 6.26
N VAL A 124 7.75 -11.29 7.55
CA VAL A 124 8.65 -12.34 8.06
C VAL A 124 7.85 -13.26 8.98
N ASN A 125 7.76 -14.53 8.63
CA ASN A 125 7.00 -15.51 9.42
C ASN A 125 5.59 -15.01 9.77
N LYS A 126 4.87 -14.49 8.77
CA LYS A 126 3.52 -13.90 8.90
C LYS A 126 3.43 -12.63 9.77
N THR A 127 4.55 -12.10 10.24
CA THR A 127 4.61 -10.80 10.91
C THR A 127 4.88 -9.70 9.89
N ILE A 128 4.01 -8.69 9.89
CA ILE A 128 4.09 -7.56 8.98
C ILE A 128 4.93 -6.46 9.62
N ILE A 129 5.90 -5.96 8.88
CA ILE A 129 6.82 -4.90 9.30
C ILE A 129 6.71 -3.74 8.30
N PRO A 130 5.85 -2.74 8.57
CA PRO A 130 5.80 -1.52 7.77
C PRO A 130 7.13 -0.78 7.86
N MET A 131 7.57 -0.22 6.75
CA MET A 131 8.84 0.53 6.67
C MET A 131 8.66 1.79 5.84
N GLU A 132 9.48 2.79 6.11
CA GLU A 132 9.61 4.02 5.32
C GLU A 132 11.04 4.11 4.72
N ALA A 133 11.55 2.98 4.21
CA ALA A 133 12.91 2.90 3.68
C ALA A 133 13.11 3.72 2.39
N GLY A 134 12.03 4.18 1.75
CA GLY A 134 12.09 5.15 0.67
C GLY A 134 12.75 6.47 1.06
N HIS A 135 12.67 6.85 2.34
CA HIS A 135 13.28 8.08 2.89
C HIS A 135 14.77 7.94 3.23
N LEU A 136 15.36 6.75 3.12
CA LEU A 136 16.80 6.58 3.33
C LEU A 136 17.60 7.42 2.33
N PRO A 137 18.75 7.99 2.78
CA PRO A 137 19.61 8.80 1.93
C PRO A 137 20.07 8.04 0.68
N TYR A 138 19.94 8.69 -0.46
CA TYR A 138 20.44 8.17 -1.74
C TYR A 138 20.88 9.33 -2.63
N LYS A 139 22.15 9.35 -3.02
CA LYS A 139 22.76 10.45 -3.78
C LYS A 139 22.57 11.82 -3.11
N LYS A 140 21.89 12.75 -3.79
CA LYS A 140 21.60 14.11 -3.30
C LYS A 140 20.21 14.26 -2.68
N GLY A 141 19.56 13.15 -2.31
CA GLY A 141 18.22 13.11 -1.74
C GLY A 141 17.93 11.75 -1.10
N THR A 142 16.75 11.22 -1.33
CA THR A 142 16.30 9.92 -0.83
C THR A 142 16.04 8.95 -1.98
N PHE A 143 15.85 7.66 -1.69
CA PHE A 143 15.51 6.69 -2.74
C PHE A 143 14.25 7.10 -3.50
N GLU A 144 13.19 7.53 -2.81
CA GLU A 144 11.93 7.89 -3.47
C GLU A 144 12.07 9.07 -4.44
N ASN A 145 12.99 10.02 -4.19
CA ASN A 145 13.26 11.11 -5.11
C ASN A 145 13.78 10.63 -6.47
N TYR A 146 14.33 9.41 -6.56
CA TYR A 146 14.92 8.86 -7.79
C TYR A 146 14.11 7.71 -8.40
N VAL A 147 13.24 7.05 -7.60
CA VAL A 147 12.41 5.94 -8.10
C VAL A 147 10.91 6.26 -8.13
N GLY A 148 10.50 7.42 -7.61
CA GLY A 148 9.12 7.89 -7.63
C GLY A 148 8.67 8.41 -9.00
N LYS A 149 7.36 8.66 -9.12
CA LYS A 149 6.69 9.11 -10.34
C LYS A 149 7.29 10.40 -10.93
N GLU A 150 7.63 11.37 -10.09
CA GLU A 150 8.18 12.66 -10.54
C GLU A 150 9.49 12.46 -11.30
N TYR A 151 10.41 11.65 -10.77
CA TYR A 151 11.67 11.36 -11.45
C TYR A 151 11.44 10.64 -12.78
N LEU A 152 10.56 9.65 -12.80
CA LEU A 152 10.18 8.92 -14.00
C LEU A 152 9.67 9.87 -15.10
N GLN A 153 8.77 10.78 -14.76
CA GLN A 153 8.23 11.78 -15.69
C GLN A 153 9.29 12.76 -16.20
N LYS A 154 10.17 13.21 -15.30
CA LYS A 154 11.20 14.22 -15.63
C LYS A 154 12.41 13.65 -16.38
N LYS A 155 12.79 12.40 -16.14
CA LYS A 155 14.05 11.81 -16.62
C LYS A 155 13.88 10.61 -17.55
N GLY A 156 12.66 10.09 -17.69
CA GLY A 156 12.30 8.96 -18.55
C GLY A 156 12.62 7.60 -17.95
N SER A 157 12.01 6.56 -18.53
CA SER A 157 12.03 5.17 -18.02
C SER A 157 13.45 4.63 -17.88
N LYS A 158 14.30 4.78 -18.89
CA LYS A 158 15.68 4.24 -18.90
C LYS A 158 16.53 4.71 -17.71
N LYS A 159 16.44 6.02 -17.35
CA LYS A 159 17.17 6.55 -16.19
C LYS A 159 16.53 6.12 -14.88
N TRP A 160 15.22 6.09 -14.86
CA TRP A 160 14.45 5.63 -13.71
C TRP A 160 14.73 4.15 -13.39
N GLU A 161 14.69 3.25 -14.36
CA GLU A 161 15.00 1.83 -14.19
C GLU A 161 16.40 1.58 -13.61
N LYS A 162 17.39 2.39 -14.00
CA LYS A 162 18.73 2.31 -13.39
C LYS A 162 18.70 2.55 -11.89
N HIS A 163 17.86 3.49 -11.43
CA HIS A 163 17.72 3.76 -9.99
C HIS A 163 16.88 2.71 -9.30
N VAL A 164 15.89 2.14 -9.96
CA VAL A 164 15.13 0.99 -9.46
C VAL A 164 16.06 -0.20 -9.26
N GLY A 165 16.90 -0.54 -10.22
CA GLY A 165 17.91 -1.60 -10.09
C GLY A 165 18.84 -1.39 -8.90
N ASN A 166 19.39 -0.18 -8.75
CA ASN A 166 20.23 0.17 -7.59
C ASN A 166 19.48 0.09 -6.25
N CYS A 167 18.19 0.45 -6.24
CA CYS A 167 17.35 0.33 -5.05
C CYS A 167 17.18 -1.13 -4.66
N ILE A 168 16.80 -1.99 -5.61
CA ILE A 168 16.63 -3.42 -5.41
C ILE A 168 17.92 -4.05 -4.90
N GLU A 169 19.04 -3.78 -5.56
CA GLU A 169 20.37 -4.30 -5.18
C GLU A 169 20.73 -3.93 -3.73
N LYS A 170 20.64 -2.63 -3.39
CA LYS A 170 21.00 -2.16 -2.05
C LYS A 170 20.09 -2.73 -0.97
N PHE A 171 18.78 -2.77 -1.22
CA PHE A 171 17.83 -3.28 -0.25
C PHE A 171 17.94 -4.81 -0.10
N SER A 172 18.27 -5.53 -1.18
CA SER A 172 18.57 -6.96 -1.10
C SER A 172 19.77 -7.23 -0.20
N HIS A 173 20.84 -6.46 -0.32
CA HIS A 173 22.03 -6.61 0.53
C HIS A 173 21.76 -6.27 2.00
N VAL A 174 20.95 -5.23 2.27
CA VAL A 174 20.66 -4.79 3.65
C VAL A 174 19.66 -5.70 4.34
N PHE A 175 18.55 -6.00 3.67
CA PHE A 175 17.44 -6.74 4.27
C PHE A 175 17.52 -8.24 4.08
N GLN A 176 18.32 -8.71 3.13
CA GLN A 176 18.53 -10.13 2.82
C GLN A 176 17.19 -10.91 2.71
N PRO A 177 16.27 -10.47 1.85
CA PRO A 177 14.99 -11.16 1.65
C PRO A 177 15.20 -12.47 0.89
N ASP A 178 14.27 -13.41 1.09
CA ASP A 178 14.18 -14.62 0.25
C ASP A 178 13.34 -14.39 -1.01
N ASP A 179 12.49 -13.36 -1.00
CA ASP A 179 11.55 -13.03 -2.06
C ASP A 179 11.36 -11.51 -2.13
N ILE A 180 11.37 -10.94 -3.33
CA ILE A 180 11.16 -9.51 -3.55
C ILE A 180 9.94 -9.31 -4.45
N LEU A 181 8.92 -8.66 -3.90
CA LEU A 181 7.70 -8.31 -4.60
C LEU A 181 7.73 -6.85 -5.06
N LEU A 182 7.73 -6.65 -6.37
CA LEU A 182 7.69 -5.32 -6.97
C LEU A 182 6.23 -4.92 -7.24
N GLY A 183 5.76 -3.88 -6.57
CA GLY A 183 4.40 -3.34 -6.68
C GLY A 183 4.37 -1.87 -7.09
N GLY A 184 3.20 -1.25 -6.90
CA GLY A 184 2.93 0.11 -7.33
C GLY A 184 2.66 0.24 -8.83
N GLY A 185 2.06 1.36 -9.23
CA GLY A 185 1.61 1.57 -10.61
C GLY A 185 2.74 1.58 -11.65
N ASN A 186 3.92 2.05 -11.25
CA ASN A 186 5.07 2.20 -12.15
C ASN A 186 5.87 0.90 -12.31
N SER A 187 5.70 -0.12 -11.46
CA SER A 187 6.40 -1.41 -11.60
C SER A 187 6.15 -2.09 -12.94
N LYS A 188 5.00 -1.84 -13.56
CA LYS A 188 4.62 -2.36 -14.88
C LYS A 188 5.40 -1.75 -16.05
N LEU A 189 6.11 -0.66 -15.80
CA LEU A 189 6.91 0.05 -16.80
C LEU A 189 8.36 -0.44 -16.84
N LEU A 190 8.72 -1.39 -15.96
CA LEU A 190 10.02 -2.05 -16.00
C LEU A 190 10.15 -2.85 -17.30
N SER A 191 11.24 -2.65 -18.01
CA SER A 191 11.55 -3.38 -19.24
C SER A 191 11.92 -4.84 -18.98
N TYR A 192 12.36 -5.17 -17.76
CA TYR A 192 12.64 -6.52 -17.27
C TYR A 192 12.41 -6.62 -15.76
N VAL A 193 12.16 -7.82 -15.28
CA VAL A 193 12.08 -8.11 -13.84
C VAL A 193 13.43 -8.67 -13.40
N PRO A 194 14.13 -8.02 -12.44
CA PRO A 194 15.42 -8.53 -11.95
C PRO A 194 15.30 -9.93 -11.33
N GLU A 195 16.39 -10.68 -11.40
CA GLU A 195 16.47 -12.00 -10.77
C GLU A 195 16.15 -11.92 -9.27
N GLY A 196 15.44 -12.92 -8.74
CA GLY A 196 14.96 -12.92 -7.35
C GLY A 196 13.79 -11.99 -7.07
N CYS A 197 13.28 -11.30 -8.09
CA CYS A 197 12.11 -10.44 -7.99
C CYS A 197 10.91 -11.02 -8.75
N ARG A 198 9.71 -10.63 -8.33
CA ARG A 198 8.46 -10.88 -9.06
C ARG A 198 7.54 -9.67 -9.04
N LEU A 199 6.72 -9.54 -10.06
CA LEU A 199 5.73 -8.46 -10.12
C LEU A 199 4.51 -8.82 -9.26
N GLY A 200 4.06 -7.84 -8.48
CA GLY A 200 2.77 -7.89 -7.81
C GLY A 200 1.60 -7.62 -8.76
N THR A 201 0.41 -7.88 -8.26
CA THR A 201 -0.83 -7.61 -8.98
C THR A 201 -1.62 -6.48 -8.29
N ASN A 202 -2.51 -5.83 -9.04
CA ASN A 202 -3.44 -4.84 -8.47
C ASN A 202 -4.42 -5.43 -7.44
N GLN A 203 -4.45 -6.77 -7.30
CA GLN A 203 -5.28 -7.46 -6.31
C GLN A 203 -4.58 -7.63 -4.96
N ASN A 204 -3.27 -7.39 -4.89
CA ASN A 204 -2.52 -7.64 -3.65
C ASN A 204 -3.03 -6.77 -2.48
N ALA A 205 -3.40 -5.52 -2.71
CA ALA A 205 -4.01 -4.68 -1.67
C ALA A 205 -5.28 -5.34 -1.08
N PHE A 206 -6.17 -5.85 -1.92
CA PHE A 206 -7.39 -6.51 -1.47
C PHE A 206 -7.13 -7.85 -0.79
N LYS A 207 -6.27 -8.70 -1.38
CA LYS A 207 -5.85 -9.94 -0.72
C LYS A 207 -5.25 -9.67 0.65
N GLY A 208 -4.41 -8.63 0.77
CA GLY A 208 -3.82 -8.22 2.04
C GLY A 208 -4.87 -7.75 3.04
N GLY A 209 -5.81 -6.92 2.58
CA GLY A 209 -6.90 -6.45 3.42
C GLY A 209 -7.79 -7.59 3.95
N PHE A 210 -8.07 -8.63 3.17
CA PHE A 210 -8.77 -9.82 3.64
C PHE A 210 -7.91 -10.60 4.65
N ARG A 211 -6.63 -10.80 4.37
CA ARG A 211 -5.68 -11.52 5.24
C ARG A 211 -5.44 -10.85 6.60
N LEU A 212 -5.68 -9.56 6.75
CA LEU A 212 -5.59 -8.87 8.05
C LEU A 212 -6.48 -9.48 9.14
N TRP A 213 -7.50 -10.22 8.76
CA TRP A 213 -8.46 -10.87 9.68
C TRP A 213 -8.22 -12.38 9.85
N GLU A 214 -7.22 -12.92 9.18
CA GLU A 214 -6.77 -14.30 9.43
C GLU A 214 -5.97 -14.34 10.74
N GLU A 215 -6.20 -15.36 11.59
CA GLU A 215 -5.58 -15.46 12.92
C GLU A 215 -4.07 -15.64 12.90
N ASP A 216 -3.53 -16.09 11.77
CA ASP A 216 -2.12 -16.41 11.60
C ASP A 216 -1.21 -15.19 11.35
N PHE A 217 -1.76 -14.01 11.06
CA PHE A 217 -0.97 -12.83 10.75
C PHE A 217 -0.91 -11.84 11.91
N ASN A 218 0.31 -11.37 12.20
CA ASN A 218 0.60 -10.39 13.23
C ASN A 218 0.92 -9.01 12.62
N LEU A 219 0.39 -7.95 13.25
CA LEU A 219 0.64 -6.55 12.93
C LEU A 219 1.71 -5.97 13.86
#